data_baac4be7a4cdf852473d22379f5bbbc9
#
_entry.id   baac4be7a4cdf852473d22379f5bbbc9
#
_cell.length_a   1.000
_cell.length_b   1.000
_cell.length_c   1.000
_cell.angle_alpha   90.00
_cell.angle_beta   90.00
_cell.angle_gamma   90.00
#
_symmetry.space_group_name_H-M   'P 1'
#
loop_
_entity.id
_entity.type
_entity.pdbx_description
1 polymer ?
#
loop_
_entity_poly.entity_id
_entity_poly.type
_entity_poly.pdbx_seq_one_letter_code
_entity_poly.pdbx_strand_id
1 'polypeptide(L)'
;MARVIICRHGNTFDKGDLVRRVGARTDLALSKSGIKQANFLAEQFSPLKSGYNFSKAYCSTLQRTKSTCSYILSRGHTAVTPNFLSFLKEIDYGPDENKLESDVIERIGKKAIELWDSSSTPPQGWLVEPDQIISSWKLFLKSLSDTNVDILVVTSNGIARFLYEAVDNIEIDIQRKLNTACFGLVKVSQGITTLKSWNNKCIE
;
A
#
# COMPACT_ATOMS: atom_id res chain seq x y z
N MET A 1 11.41 6.27 18.55
CA MET A 1 11.46 6.07 17.08
C MET A 1 10.38 5.09 16.66
N ALA A 2 9.49 5.45 15.76
CA ALA A 2 8.51 4.51 15.20
C ALA A 2 9.06 3.83 13.95
N ARG A 3 8.73 2.53 13.76
CA ARG A 3 8.90 1.80 12.51
C ARG A 3 7.52 1.62 11.86
N VAL A 4 7.32 2.19 10.69
CA VAL A 4 6.05 2.14 9.96
C VAL A 4 6.24 1.23 8.75
N ILE A 5 5.57 0.08 8.77
CA ILE A 5 5.60 -0.91 7.69
C ILE A 5 4.42 -0.64 6.78
N ILE A 6 4.72 -0.22 5.53
CA ILE A 6 3.71 0.09 4.52
C ILE A 6 3.58 -1.12 3.59
N CYS A 7 2.47 -1.85 3.68
CA CYS A 7 2.19 -3.02 2.86
C CYS A 7 1.16 -2.72 1.78
N ARG A 8 1.39 -3.24 0.58
CA ARG A 8 0.32 -3.36 -0.40
C ARG A 8 -0.43 -4.68 -0.19
N HIS A 9 -1.74 -4.63 -0.33
CA HIS A 9 -2.60 -5.82 -0.28
C HIS A 9 -2.18 -6.90 -1.29
N GLY A 10 -2.58 -8.15 -1.06
CA GLY A 10 -2.38 -9.27 -1.97
C GLY A 10 -3.17 -9.15 -3.28
N ASN A 11 -2.94 -10.06 -4.20
CA ASN A 11 -3.59 -10.08 -5.52
C ASN A 11 -5.12 -10.15 -5.41
N THR A 12 -5.79 -9.51 -6.37
CA THR A 12 -7.25 -9.60 -6.60
C THR A 12 -7.62 -10.41 -7.84
N PHE A 13 -6.61 -10.81 -8.62
CA PHE A 13 -6.73 -11.68 -9.79
C PHE A 13 -5.69 -12.78 -9.71
N ASP A 14 -6.06 -13.95 -10.21
CA ASP A 14 -5.14 -15.08 -10.36
C ASP A 14 -4.58 -15.13 -11.80
N LYS A 15 -3.57 -15.96 -12.02
CA LYS A 15 -2.99 -16.16 -13.35
C LYS A 15 -4.05 -16.72 -14.30
N GLY A 16 -4.28 -16.02 -15.40
CA GLY A 16 -5.29 -16.38 -16.41
C GLY A 16 -6.60 -15.59 -16.29
N ASP A 17 -6.81 -14.84 -15.20
CA ASP A 17 -7.97 -13.96 -15.07
C ASP A 17 -7.86 -12.74 -16.00
N LEU A 18 -8.99 -12.21 -16.41
CA LEU A 18 -9.09 -10.94 -17.12
C LEU A 18 -8.85 -9.80 -16.13
N VAL A 19 -7.65 -9.23 -16.17
CA VAL A 19 -7.23 -8.15 -15.27
C VAL A 19 -8.00 -6.87 -15.58
N ARG A 20 -8.54 -6.26 -14.52
CA ARG A 20 -9.27 -5.00 -14.57
C ARG A 20 -8.60 -3.95 -13.71
N ARG A 21 -8.87 -2.68 -14.01
CA ARG A 21 -8.41 -1.55 -13.19
C ARG A 21 -9.29 -1.45 -11.93
N VAL A 22 -8.72 -1.85 -10.78
CA VAL A 22 -9.45 -1.96 -9.51
C VAL A 22 -9.07 -0.81 -8.58
N GLY A 23 -9.93 0.18 -8.49
CA GLY A 23 -9.70 1.40 -7.72
C GLY A 23 -10.60 1.57 -6.50
N ALA A 24 -10.95 2.82 -6.24
CA ALA A 24 -11.71 3.21 -5.06
C ALA A 24 -13.16 2.71 -5.06
N ARG A 25 -13.77 2.57 -6.25
CA ARG A 25 -15.17 2.16 -6.40
C ARG A 25 -15.34 0.66 -6.71
N THR A 26 -14.22 -0.06 -6.87
CA THR A 26 -14.22 -1.50 -7.16
C THR A 26 -13.66 -2.26 -5.94
N ASP A 27 -14.55 -2.84 -5.16
CA ASP A 27 -14.19 -3.50 -3.90
C ASP A 27 -14.13 -5.03 -4.06
N LEU A 28 -13.09 -5.51 -4.76
CA LEU A 28 -12.83 -6.94 -4.91
C LEU A 28 -12.15 -7.52 -3.67
N ALA A 29 -12.52 -8.76 -3.35
CA ALA A 29 -11.81 -9.57 -2.37
C ALA A 29 -10.43 -10.02 -2.90
N LEU A 30 -9.61 -10.58 -2.03
CA LEU A 30 -8.37 -11.25 -2.43
C LEU A 30 -8.68 -12.50 -3.27
N SER A 31 -7.90 -12.71 -4.33
CA SER A 31 -7.91 -13.96 -5.08
C SER A 31 -7.25 -15.10 -4.28
N LYS A 32 -7.26 -16.32 -4.80
CA LYS A 32 -6.58 -17.46 -4.16
C LYS A 32 -5.08 -17.20 -3.97
N SER A 33 -4.42 -16.62 -4.98
CA SER A 33 -3.01 -16.23 -4.86
C SER A 33 -2.83 -15.07 -3.87
N GLY A 34 -3.77 -14.12 -3.83
CA GLY A 34 -3.75 -13.02 -2.86
C GLY A 34 -3.87 -13.49 -1.41
N ILE A 35 -4.69 -14.49 -1.15
CA ILE A 35 -4.80 -15.12 0.17
C ILE A 35 -3.46 -15.79 0.57
N LYS A 36 -2.85 -16.54 -0.35
CA LYS A 36 -1.52 -17.14 -0.11
C LYS A 36 -0.48 -16.06 0.21
N GLN A 37 -0.45 -14.98 -0.56
CA GLN A 37 0.43 -13.84 -0.33
C GLN A 37 0.20 -13.18 1.04
N ALA A 38 -1.07 -13.00 1.46
CA ALA A 38 -1.40 -12.43 2.76
C ALA A 38 -0.97 -13.33 3.92
N ASN A 39 -1.14 -14.65 3.79
CA ASN A 39 -0.62 -15.61 4.77
C ASN A 39 0.90 -15.59 4.84
N PHE A 40 1.57 -15.45 3.71
CA PHE A 40 3.02 -15.37 3.67
C PHE A 40 3.55 -14.10 4.36
N LEU A 41 2.92 -12.93 4.11
CA LEU A 41 3.19 -11.71 4.87
C LEU A 41 2.99 -11.92 6.37
N ALA A 42 1.92 -12.62 6.77
CA ALA A 42 1.64 -12.93 8.16
C ALA A 42 2.77 -13.75 8.81
N GLU A 43 3.28 -14.76 8.13
CA GLU A 43 4.43 -15.54 8.58
C GLU A 43 5.71 -14.70 8.71
N GLN A 44 5.96 -13.81 7.74
CA GLN A 44 7.13 -12.94 7.74
C GLN A 44 7.06 -11.90 8.86
N PHE A 45 5.88 -11.38 9.17
CA PHE A 45 5.69 -10.39 10.23
C PHE A 45 5.36 -10.99 11.59
N SER A 46 5.38 -12.32 11.73
CA SER A 46 5.22 -12.91 13.06
C SER A 46 6.35 -12.42 13.99
N PRO A 47 6.05 -12.10 15.27
CA PRO A 47 7.05 -11.57 16.20
C PRO A 47 8.28 -12.45 16.35
N LEU A 48 8.10 -13.77 16.22
CA LEU A 48 9.18 -14.77 16.34
C LEU A 48 10.19 -14.71 15.17
N LYS A 49 9.74 -14.28 13.97
CA LYS A 49 10.61 -14.24 12.77
C LYS A 49 11.20 -12.87 12.52
N SER A 50 10.35 -11.85 12.61
CA SER A 50 10.70 -10.51 12.09
C SER A 50 11.29 -9.58 13.15
N GLY A 51 11.03 -9.85 14.42
CA GLY A 51 11.27 -8.89 15.49
C GLY A 51 10.37 -7.65 15.41
N TYR A 52 9.32 -7.65 14.56
CA TYR A 52 8.26 -6.65 14.59
C TYR A 52 7.22 -7.01 15.64
N ASN A 53 6.84 -6.03 16.45
CA ASN A 53 5.77 -6.16 17.42
C ASN A 53 4.77 -5.02 17.19
N PHE A 54 3.84 -5.26 16.26
CA PHE A 54 2.84 -4.24 15.95
C PHE A 54 1.98 -3.93 17.15
N SER A 55 1.94 -2.65 17.52
CA SER A 55 1.04 -2.12 18.55
C SER A 55 -0.10 -1.29 17.97
N LYS A 56 0.01 -0.89 16.71
CA LYS A 56 -1.02 -0.18 15.95
C LYS A 56 -1.09 -0.72 14.54
N ALA A 57 -2.30 -0.74 13.98
CA ALA A 57 -2.52 -1.07 12.58
C ALA A 57 -3.51 -0.09 11.95
N TYR A 58 -3.25 0.24 10.70
CA TYR A 58 -4.11 1.09 9.88
C TYR A 58 -4.32 0.43 8.52
N CYS A 59 -5.52 0.49 7.98
CA CYS A 59 -5.78 0.05 6.63
C CYS A 59 -6.92 0.83 5.98
N SER A 60 -7.08 0.68 4.67
CA SER A 60 -8.22 1.25 3.98
C SER A 60 -9.49 0.45 4.26
N THR A 61 -10.64 1.00 3.83
CA THR A 61 -11.94 0.36 4.00
C THR A 61 -12.22 -0.77 2.99
N LEU A 62 -11.34 -0.98 2.00
CA LEU A 62 -11.53 -1.97 0.93
C LEU A 62 -11.26 -3.41 1.45
N GLN A 63 -12.07 -4.38 0.97
CA GLN A 63 -11.99 -5.78 1.40
C GLN A 63 -10.57 -6.36 1.28
N ARG A 64 -9.89 -6.12 0.14
CA ARG A 64 -8.54 -6.62 -0.11
C ARG A 64 -7.51 -6.14 0.91
N THR A 65 -7.62 -4.88 1.37
CA THR A 65 -6.71 -4.33 2.39
C THR A 65 -7.08 -4.82 3.78
N LYS A 66 -8.37 -4.87 4.12
CA LYS A 66 -8.87 -5.43 5.39
C LYS A 66 -8.44 -6.88 5.55
N SER A 67 -8.66 -7.71 4.53
CA SER A 67 -8.29 -9.12 4.55
C SER A 67 -6.79 -9.29 4.72
N THR A 68 -5.96 -8.58 3.94
CA THR A 68 -4.50 -8.65 4.08
C THR A 68 -4.06 -8.23 5.49
N CYS A 69 -4.61 -7.15 6.03
CA CYS A 69 -4.32 -6.68 7.39
C CYS A 69 -4.71 -7.74 8.44
N SER A 70 -5.89 -8.32 8.31
CA SER A 70 -6.39 -9.37 9.22
C SER A 70 -5.49 -10.60 9.22
N TYR A 71 -5.06 -11.09 8.05
CA TYR A 71 -4.10 -12.19 7.96
C TYR A 71 -2.80 -11.87 8.69
N ILE A 72 -2.22 -10.70 8.47
CA ILE A 72 -0.97 -10.30 9.14
C ILE A 72 -1.15 -10.27 10.65
N LEU A 73 -2.21 -9.65 11.15
CA LEU A 73 -2.45 -9.50 12.59
C LEU A 73 -2.78 -10.85 13.27
N SER A 74 -3.35 -11.81 12.56
CA SER A 74 -3.69 -13.13 13.13
C SER A 74 -2.47 -13.93 13.58
N ARG A 75 -1.25 -13.58 13.12
CA ARG A 75 0.00 -14.28 13.44
C ARG A 75 0.81 -13.59 14.55
N GLY A 76 0.24 -13.53 15.74
CA GLY A 76 0.93 -13.04 16.94
C GLY A 76 0.68 -11.57 17.29
N HIS A 77 -0.26 -10.90 16.60
CA HIS A 77 -0.66 -9.53 16.87
C HIS A 77 -2.17 -9.38 17.13
N THR A 78 -2.78 -10.42 17.67
CA THR A 78 -4.25 -10.54 17.82
C THR A 78 -4.89 -9.50 18.72
N ALA A 79 -4.12 -8.87 19.60
CA ALA A 79 -4.58 -7.76 20.44
C ALA A 79 -4.71 -6.43 19.68
N VAL A 80 -4.18 -6.35 18.44
CA VAL A 80 -4.20 -5.10 17.65
C VAL A 80 -5.46 -5.04 16.81
N THR A 81 -6.29 -4.03 17.07
CA THR A 81 -7.46 -3.73 16.24
C THR A 81 -7.09 -2.70 15.17
N PRO A 82 -7.31 -2.98 13.89
CA PRO A 82 -6.99 -2.04 12.82
C PRO A 82 -7.91 -0.83 12.82
N ASN A 83 -7.33 0.36 12.63
CA ASN A 83 -8.05 1.61 12.37
C ASN A 83 -8.22 1.78 10.86
N PHE A 84 -9.43 2.13 10.42
CA PHE A 84 -9.73 2.35 9.01
C PHE A 84 -9.60 3.83 8.66
N LEU A 85 -8.69 4.13 7.71
CA LEU A 85 -8.45 5.50 7.26
C LEU A 85 -8.86 5.66 5.80
N SER A 86 -9.70 6.64 5.52
CA SER A 86 -10.24 6.89 4.19
C SER A 86 -9.15 7.26 3.18
N PHE A 87 -8.13 8.01 3.59
CA PHE A 87 -7.05 8.41 2.70
C PHE A 87 -6.17 7.24 2.23
N LEU A 88 -6.21 6.09 2.91
CA LEU A 88 -5.51 4.86 2.50
C LEU A 88 -6.27 4.07 1.42
N LYS A 89 -7.50 4.48 1.08
CA LYS A 89 -8.30 3.86 0.03
C LYS A 89 -7.65 4.13 -1.33
N GLU A 90 -7.66 3.13 -2.24
CA GLU A 90 -7.10 3.29 -3.59
C GLU A 90 -7.68 4.52 -4.30
N ILE A 91 -6.94 5.08 -5.24
CA ILE A 91 -7.39 6.18 -6.09
C ILE A 91 -8.62 5.77 -6.90
N ASP A 92 -9.40 6.76 -7.31
CA ASP A 92 -10.51 6.55 -8.25
C ASP A 92 -9.99 6.69 -9.69
N TYR A 93 -10.07 5.62 -10.44
CA TYR A 93 -9.64 5.58 -11.84
C TYR A 93 -10.64 6.24 -12.80
N GLY A 94 -11.64 6.98 -12.30
CA GLY A 94 -12.60 7.70 -13.13
C GLY A 94 -13.32 6.80 -14.14
N PRO A 95 -13.24 7.10 -15.44
CA PRO A 95 -13.91 6.31 -16.48
C PRO A 95 -13.30 4.89 -16.66
N ASP A 96 -12.08 4.67 -16.14
CA ASP A 96 -11.39 3.38 -16.25
C ASP A 96 -11.69 2.42 -15.10
N GLU A 97 -12.45 2.87 -14.11
CA GLU A 97 -12.81 2.05 -12.96
C GLU A 97 -13.52 0.75 -13.40
N ASN A 98 -12.96 -0.39 -12.99
CA ASN A 98 -13.41 -1.74 -13.35
C ASN A 98 -13.42 -2.07 -14.86
N LYS A 99 -12.69 -1.32 -15.69
CA LYS A 99 -12.47 -1.63 -17.11
C LYS A 99 -11.33 -2.63 -17.27
N LEU A 100 -11.36 -3.38 -18.38
CA LEU A 100 -10.23 -4.25 -18.73
C LEU A 100 -8.97 -3.41 -18.92
N GLU A 101 -7.83 -3.95 -18.51
CA GLU A 101 -6.55 -3.24 -18.65
C GLU A 101 -6.23 -2.92 -20.12
N SER A 102 -6.63 -3.79 -21.07
CA SER A 102 -6.53 -3.53 -22.51
C SER A 102 -7.29 -2.28 -22.95
N ASP A 103 -8.55 -2.15 -22.49
CA ASP A 103 -9.41 -1.02 -22.83
C ASP A 103 -8.88 0.29 -22.24
N VAL A 104 -8.33 0.21 -21.03
CA VAL A 104 -7.67 1.36 -20.39
C VAL A 104 -6.46 1.81 -21.20
N ILE A 105 -5.59 0.88 -21.59
CA ILE A 105 -4.42 1.19 -22.42
C ILE A 105 -4.82 1.77 -23.79
N GLU A 106 -5.88 1.25 -24.40
CA GLU A 106 -6.43 1.77 -25.65
C GLU A 106 -6.91 3.22 -25.50
N ARG A 107 -7.61 3.53 -24.39
CA ARG A 107 -8.15 4.88 -24.15
C ARG A 107 -7.08 5.92 -23.83
N ILE A 108 -6.11 5.62 -22.95
CA ILE A 108 -5.14 6.62 -22.44
C ILE A 108 -3.75 6.49 -23.05
N GLY A 109 -3.47 5.38 -23.73
CA GLY A 109 -2.16 5.09 -24.32
C GLY A 109 -1.13 4.51 -23.35
N LYS A 110 -0.21 3.71 -23.87
CA LYS A 110 0.88 3.10 -23.07
C LYS A 110 1.74 4.14 -22.35
N LYS A 111 2.05 5.25 -23.03
CA LYS A 111 2.88 6.33 -22.47
C LYS A 111 2.29 6.93 -21.19
N ALA A 112 0.96 7.07 -21.10
CA ALA A 112 0.30 7.57 -19.89
C ALA A 112 0.47 6.58 -18.72
N ILE A 113 0.41 5.27 -18.99
CA ILE A 113 0.68 4.24 -17.98
C ILE A 113 2.16 4.28 -17.53
N GLU A 114 3.09 4.44 -18.46
CA GLU A 114 4.53 4.56 -18.15
C GLU A 114 4.82 5.78 -17.29
N LEU A 115 4.21 6.93 -17.58
CA LEU A 115 4.32 8.15 -16.76
C LEU A 115 3.69 7.96 -15.38
N TRP A 116 2.54 7.28 -15.31
CA TRP A 116 1.95 6.91 -14.04
C TRP A 116 2.87 6.01 -13.21
N ASP A 117 3.48 5.00 -13.83
CA ASP A 117 4.36 4.06 -13.12
C ASP A 117 5.70 4.69 -12.72
N SER A 118 6.29 5.56 -13.54
CA SER A 118 7.60 6.18 -13.31
C SER A 118 7.56 7.44 -12.44
N SER A 119 6.59 8.32 -12.67
CA SER A 119 6.54 9.65 -12.05
C SER A 119 5.27 9.92 -11.24
N SER A 120 4.33 8.96 -11.16
CA SER A 120 3.02 9.14 -10.53
C SER A 120 2.18 10.26 -11.17
N THR A 121 2.44 10.60 -12.45
CA THR A 121 1.64 11.56 -13.19
C THR A 121 0.29 10.94 -13.54
N PRO A 122 -0.85 11.48 -13.04
CA PRO A 122 -2.15 10.89 -13.28
C PRO A 122 -2.56 10.96 -14.75
N PRO A 123 -3.01 9.85 -15.36
CA PRO A 123 -3.62 9.88 -16.69
C PRO A 123 -4.90 10.73 -16.72
N GLN A 124 -5.22 11.25 -17.91
CA GLN A 124 -6.41 12.07 -18.11
C GLN A 124 -7.68 11.33 -17.72
N GLY A 125 -8.49 11.97 -16.91
CA GLY A 125 -9.78 11.47 -16.43
C GLY A 125 -9.72 10.65 -15.15
N TRP A 126 -8.53 10.29 -14.65
CA TRP A 126 -8.42 9.70 -13.31
C TRP A 126 -8.59 10.79 -12.24
N LEU A 127 -9.36 10.45 -11.21
CA LEU A 127 -9.65 11.37 -10.11
C LEU A 127 -8.58 11.20 -9.03
N VAL A 128 -7.44 11.83 -9.25
CA VAL A 128 -6.26 11.76 -8.38
C VAL A 128 -5.84 13.18 -8.01
N GLU A 129 -5.74 13.43 -6.72
CA GLU A 129 -5.27 14.69 -6.15
C GLU A 129 -3.90 14.45 -5.46
N PRO A 130 -2.77 14.49 -6.20
CA PRO A 130 -1.44 14.17 -5.66
C PRO A 130 -1.09 14.95 -4.39
N ASP A 131 -1.28 16.25 -4.40
CA ASP A 131 -0.94 17.14 -3.26
C ASP A 131 -1.75 16.80 -2.01
N GLN A 132 -3.02 16.43 -2.16
CA GLN A 132 -3.86 16.02 -1.05
C GLN A 132 -3.40 14.66 -0.47
N ILE A 133 -3.02 13.72 -1.33
CA ILE A 133 -2.51 12.41 -0.90
C ILE A 133 -1.17 12.59 -0.17
N ILE A 134 -0.25 13.37 -0.74
CA ILE A 134 1.05 13.69 -0.14
C ILE A 134 0.87 14.36 1.22
N SER A 135 -0.02 15.35 1.30
CA SER A 135 -0.32 16.06 2.56
C SER A 135 -0.90 15.12 3.61
N SER A 136 -1.79 14.19 3.20
CA SER A 136 -2.38 13.18 4.09
C SER A 136 -1.31 12.25 4.65
N TRP A 137 -0.37 11.79 3.82
CA TRP A 137 0.78 10.99 4.28
C TRP A 137 1.67 11.78 5.26
N LYS A 138 2.01 13.03 4.95
CA LYS A 138 2.82 13.89 5.83
C LYS A 138 2.18 14.05 7.20
N LEU A 139 0.90 14.40 7.24
CA LEU A 139 0.14 14.56 8.49
C LEU A 139 0.07 13.24 9.28
N PHE A 140 -0.21 12.14 8.61
CA PHE A 140 -0.25 10.81 9.23
C PHE A 140 1.10 10.44 9.83
N LEU A 141 2.19 10.51 9.07
CA LEU A 141 3.53 10.17 9.57
C LEU A 141 3.95 11.09 10.72
N LYS A 142 3.67 12.39 10.62
CA LYS A 142 3.96 13.35 11.70
C LYS A 142 3.22 13.02 12.99
N SER A 143 1.99 12.52 12.92
CA SER A 143 1.22 12.11 14.10
C SER A 143 1.82 10.92 14.85
N LEU A 144 2.81 10.25 14.27
CA LEU A 144 3.50 9.10 14.83
C LEU A 144 4.88 9.43 15.43
N SER A 145 5.30 10.70 15.41
CA SER A 145 6.67 11.13 15.72
C SER A 145 7.14 10.80 17.13
N ASP A 146 6.25 10.82 18.10
CA ASP A 146 6.59 10.64 19.53
C ASP A 146 6.32 9.21 20.03
N THR A 147 6.10 8.28 19.11
CA THR A 147 5.86 6.88 19.45
C THR A 147 7.13 6.04 19.30
N ASN A 148 7.32 5.05 20.15
CA ASN A 148 8.41 4.07 20.03
C ASN A 148 7.81 2.69 19.80
N VAL A 149 7.15 2.51 18.65
CA VAL A 149 6.34 1.34 18.35
C VAL A 149 6.47 0.92 16.89
N ASP A 150 6.08 -0.30 16.62
CA ASP A 150 5.89 -0.81 15.26
C ASP A 150 4.45 -0.62 14.83
N ILE A 151 4.28 -0.13 13.63
CA ILE A 151 2.99 0.24 13.06
C ILE A 151 2.82 -0.45 11.71
N LEU A 152 1.74 -1.16 11.53
CA LEU A 152 1.34 -1.75 10.27
C LEU A 152 0.40 -0.79 9.52
N VAL A 153 0.68 -0.55 8.23
CA VAL A 153 -0.23 0.15 7.32
C VAL A 153 -0.48 -0.72 6.10
N VAL A 154 -1.74 -1.05 5.82
CA VAL A 154 -2.09 -1.81 4.62
C VAL A 154 -2.92 -0.93 3.69
N THR A 155 -2.39 -0.71 2.49
CA THR A 155 -2.99 0.18 1.49
C THR A 155 -2.88 -0.40 0.08
N SER A 156 -3.13 0.42 -0.92
CA SER A 156 -3.05 0.10 -2.34
C SER A 156 -1.93 0.90 -3.03
N ASN A 157 -1.54 0.46 -4.24
CA ASN A 157 -0.40 1.04 -4.94
C ASN A 157 -0.58 2.52 -5.32
N GLY A 158 -1.79 2.93 -5.74
CA GLY A 158 -2.04 4.31 -6.16
C GLY A 158 -1.89 5.32 -5.02
N ILE A 159 -2.03 4.87 -3.76
CA ILE A 159 -1.81 5.70 -2.57
C ILE A 159 -0.38 5.56 -2.07
N ALA A 160 0.15 4.32 -2.01
CA ALA A 160 1.48 4.05 -1.47
C ALA A 160 2.59 4.78 -2.25
N ARG A 161 2.46 4.93 -3.58
CA ARG A 161 3.47 5.56 -4.45
C ARG A 161 3.77 7.02 -4.09
N PHE A 162 2.79 7.74 -3.53
CA PHE A 162 2.96 9.14 -3.12
C PHE A 162 3.71 9.30 -1.79
N LEU A 163 4.00 8.19 -1.12
CA LEU A 163 4.85 8.23 0.07
C LEU A 163 6.26 8.75 -0.25
N TYR A 164 6.71 8.55 -1.50
CA TYR A 164 8.00 9.02 -1.98
C TYR A 164 8.16 10.54 -1.79
N GLU A 165 7.13 11.32 -2.11
CA GLU A 165 7.13 12.79 -1.96
C GLU A 165 6.71 13.24 -0.54
N ALA A 166 6.25 12.32 0.27
CA ALA A 166 5.75 12.64 1.61
C ALA A 166 6.80 12.50 2.71
N VAL A 167 7.87 11.74 2.49
CA VAL A 167 8.96 11.57 3.45
C VAL A 167 10.03 12.65 3.31
N ASP A 168 10.76 12.94 4.40
CA ASP A 168 11.82 13.94 4.39
C ASP A 168 13.11 13.42 3.76
N ASN A 169 13.42 12.13 3.96
CA ASN A 169 14.62 11.50 3.46
C ASN A 169 14.34 10.17 2.79
N ILE A 170 15.12 9.85 1.76
CA ILE A 170 15.09 8.57 1.05
C ILE A 170 16.50 8.04 0.98
N GLU A 171 16.74 6.84 1.54
CA GLU A 171 18.06 6.23 1.60
C GLU A 171 18.28 5.13 0.55
N ILE A 172 17.35 4.98 -0.36
CA ILE A 172 17.32 3.91 -1.36
C ILE A 172 16.97 4.45 -2.73
N ASP A 173 17.50 3.82 -3.77
CA ASP A 173 17.00 4.03 -5.13
C ASP A 173 15.74 3.18 -5.33
N ILE A 174 14.60 3.81 -5.66
CA ILE A 174 13.32 3.13 -5.70
C ILE A 174 12.55 3.37 -6.98
N GLN A 175 11.80 2.33 -7.37
CA GLN A 175 10.63 2.48 -8.21
C GLN A 175 9.44 2.91 -7.34
N ARG A 176 8.65 3.89 -7.80
CA ARG A 176 7.48 4.40 -7.06
C ARG A 176 6.42 3.33 -6.81
N LYS A 177 6.29 2.38 -7.73
CA LYS A 177 5.31 1.29 -7.65
C LYS A 177 5.64 0.33 -6.52
N LEU A 178 4.70 0.15 -5.60
CA LEU A 178 4.74 -0.91 -4.61
C LEU A 178 4.02 -2.14 -5.16
N ASN A 179 4.73 -3.25 -5.31
CA ASN A 179 4.17 -4.49 -5.85
C ASN A 179 3.20 -5.16 -4.86
N THR A 180 2.29 -6.00 -5.35
CA THR A 180 1.34 -6.75 -4.50
C THR A 180 2.09 -7.61 -3.48
N ALA A 181 1.58 -7.59 -2.24
CA ALA A 181 2.19 -8.28 -1.11
C ALA A 181 3.67 -7.95 -0.87
N CYS A 182 4.12 -6.78 -1.33
CA CYS A 182 5.41 -6.20 -0.95
C CYS A 182 5.20 -5.10 0.09
N PHE A 183 6.28 -4.75 0.77
CA PHE A 183 6.25 -3.72 1.78
C PHE A 183 7.46 -2.78 1.72
N GLY A 184 7.30 -1.60 2.32
CA GLY A 184 8.36 -0.65 2.58
C GLY A 184 8.45 -0.36 4.07
N LEU A 185 9.60 0.16 4.51
CA LEU A 185 9.86 0.60 5.88
C LEU A 185 10.12 2.10 5.91
N VAL A 186 9.31 2.82 6.66
CA VAL A 186 9.56 4.22 7.04
C VAL A 186 9.93 4.27 8.52
N LYS A 187 11.03 4.94 8.84
CA LYS A 187 11.38 5.30 10.23
C LYS A 187 10.92 6.73 10.51
N VAL A 188 10.31 6.92 11.68
CA VAL A 188 9.91 8.24 12.17
C VAL A 188 10.64 8.50 13.48
N SER A 189 11.48 9.54 13.51
CA SER A 189 12.28 9.89 14.68
C SER A 189 12.40 11.40 14.80
N GLN A 190 12.02 11.96 15.94
CA GLN A 190 12.11 13.40 16.21
C GLN A 190 11.45 14.26 15.11
N GLY A 191 10.29 13.80 14.62
CA GLY A 191 9.55 14.47 13.55
C GLY A 191 10.09 14.28 12.14
N ILE A 192 11.26 13.63 11.98
CA ILE A 192 11.88 13.35 10.68
C ILE A 192 11.45 11.95 10.20
N THR A 193 11.03 11.88 8.95
CA THR A 193 10.58 10.67 8.28
C THR A 193 11.61 10.21 7.25
N THR A 194 12.01 8.93 7.31
CA THR A 194 13.02 8.38 6.41
C THR A 194 12.55 7.06 5.82
N LEU A 195 12.50 6.97 4.50
CA LEU A 195 12.22 5.73 3.78
C LEU A 195 13.50 4.88 3.72
N LYS A 196 13.48 3.73 4.39
CA LYS A 196 14.63 2.84 4.56
C LYS A 196 14.65 1.67 3.58
N SER A 197 13.50 1.20 3.16
CA SER A 197 13.37 0.11 2.19
C SER A 197 12.02 0.17 1.47
N TRP A 198 11.97 -0.43 0.29
CA TRP A 198 10.77 -0.47 -0.55
C TRP A 198 10.74 -1.74 -1.39
N ASN A 199 9.57 -2.18 -1.79
CA ASN A 199 9.37 -3.42 -2.56
C ASN A 199 10.06 -4.65 -1.95
N ASN A 200 10.23 -4.66 -0.62
CA ASN A 200 10.70 -5.87 0.04
C ASN A 200 9.70 -6.98 -0.25
N LYS A 201 10.18 -8.01 -0.93
CA LYS A 201 9.43 -9.24 -1.11
C LYS A 201 9.56 -10.05 0.16
N CYS A 202 8.46 -10.65 0.56
CA CYS A 202 8.57 -11.81 1.41
C CYS A 202 9.14 -12.93 0.52
N ILE A 203 10.31 -13.44 0.82
CA ILE A 203 10.97 -14.53 0.07
C ILE A 203 10.27 -15.83 0.49
N GLU A 204 9.81 -16.63 -0.50
CA GLU A 204 9.32 -18.00 -0.29
C GLU A 204 10.41 -18.91 0.29
#